data_a57e93f49bffc20a2adb32f6485605ea
#
_entry.id   a57e93f49bffc20a2adb32f6485605ea
#
_cell.length_a   1.000
_cell.length_b   1.000
_cell.length_c   1.000
_cell.angle_alpha   90.00
_cell.angle_beta   90.00
_cell.angle_gamma   90.00
#
_symmetry.space_group_name_H-M   'P 1'
#
loop_
_entity.id
_entity.type
_entity.pdbx_description
1 polymer ?
#
loop_
_entity_poly.entity_id
_entity_poly.type
_entity_poly.pdbx_seq_one_letter_code
_entity_poly.pdbx_strand_id
1 'polypeptide(L)'
;KNFGSVIALKNVNLEVYPGEIRGLIGENGSGKSTISSIAAGMQKATVGEMFFKGKSWEPTSMIDALQHGIGMVVQESGTIGGVTVAENIFLAELGQFKNRLGLINKRQMNAKATEAMKAIGVDYVTGNMPMVSLDFQTRKLVEIAKVIMKNPEILVIDETSTALSQDGRLLMYKLIKKLRDDGKAVIFISHDLSLIHI
;
A
#
# COMPACT_ATOMS: atom_id res chain seq x y z
N LYS A 1 -7.33 18.64 10.05
CA LYS A 1 -8.09 18.37 8.81
C LYS A 1 -9.57 18.51 9.07
N ASN A 2 -10.22 19.34 8.26
CA ASN A 2 -11.65 19.53 8.31
C ASN A 2 -12.30 19.02 7.03
N PHE A 3 -13.51 18.46 7.17
CA PHE A 3 -14.42 18.11 6.07
C PHE A 3 -15.71 18.91 6.26
N GLY A 4 -15.80 20.08 5.60
CA GLY A 4 -16.86 21.04 5.88
C GLY A 4 -16.86 21.47 7.36
N SER A 5 -17.95 21.21 8.07
CA SER A 5 -18.10 21.49 9.51
C SER A 5 -17.49 20.42 10.43
N VAL A 6 -17.10 19.26 9.90
CA VAL A 6 -16.58 18.15 10.70
C VAL A 6 -15.07 18.27 10.84
N ILE A 7 -14.56 18.33 12.08
CA ILE A 7 -13.15 18.32 12.39
C ILE A 7 -12.72 16.86 12.57
N ALA A 8 -12.06 16.30 11.55
CA ALA A 8 -11.55 14.92 11.57
C ALA A 8 -10.20 14.77 12.30
N LEU A 9 -9.33 15.80 12.21
CA LEU A 9 -8.05 15.86 12.91
C LEU A 9 -7.88 17.25 13.54
N LYS A 10 -7.51 17.27 14.82
CA LYS A 10 -7.24 18.51 15.57
C LYS A 10 -5.93 18.35 16.35
N ASN A 11 -4.93 19.17 16.00
CA ASN A 11 -3.63 19.23 16.68
C ASN A 11 -2.96 17.84 16.82
N VAL A 12 -2.92 17.07 15.72
CA VAL A 12 -2.32 15.74 15.68
C VAL A 12 -0.89 15.85 15.18
N ASN A 13 0.05 15.26 15.91
CA ASN A 13 1.43 15.06 15.47
C ASN A 13 1.70 13.56 15.36
N LEU A 14 2.37 13.17 14.29
CA LEU A 14 2.79 11.79 14.01
C LEU A 14 4.21 11.80 13.48
N GLU A 15 5.08 11.06 14.15
CA GLU A 15 6.46 10.84 13.72
C GLU A 15 6.67 9.36 13.47
N VAL A 16 7.40 9.03 12.41
CA VAL A 16 7.71 7.65 12.03
C VAL A 16 9.18 7.58 11.61
N TYR A 17 9.90 6.61 12.13
CA TYR A 17 11.33 6.46 11.94
C TYR A 17 11.67 5.25 11.05
N PRO A 18 12.80 5.26 10.32
CA PRO A 18 13.26 4.09 9.57
C PRO A 18 13.38 2.84 10.46
N GLY A 19 12.95 1.69 9.95
CA GLY A 19 12.96 0.43 10.69
C GLY A 19 11.90 0.34 11.79
N GLU A 20 10.89 1.22 11.78
CA GLU A 20 9.82 1.22 12.76
C GLU A 20 8.53 0.60 12.21
N ILE A 21 7.82 -0.16 13.06
CA ILE A 21 6.43 -0.53 12.85
C ILE A 21 5.57 0.31 13.81
N ARG A 22 4.83 1.26 13.25
CA ARG A 22 3.95 2.17 14.01
C ARG A 22 2.50 1.73 13.88
N GLY A 23 1.91 1.23 14.98
CA GLY A 23 0.48 0.91 15.06
C GLY A 23 -0.36 2.16 15.32
N LEU A 24 -1.34 2.44 14.46
CA LEU A 24 -2.38 3.43 14.72
C LEU A 24 -3.65 2.69 15.14
N ILE A 25 -3.97 2.74 16.43
CA ILE A 25 -5.08 2.02 17.04
C ILE A 25 -6.10 3.02 17.58
N GLY A 26 -7.37 2.67 17.52
CA GLY A 26 -8.46 3.50 18.04
C GLY A 26 -9.79 3.15 17.36
N GLU A 27 -10.87 3.73 17.89
CA GLU A 27 -12.23 3.53 17.39
C GLU A 27 -12.41 4.04 15.96
N ASN A 28 -13.47 3.59 15.29
CA ASN A 28 -13.86 4.11 13.99
C ASN A 28 -14.18 5.61 14.11
N GLY A 29 -13.72 6.40 13.13
CA GLY A 29 -13.88 7.85 13.16
C GLY A 29 -12.82 8.60 13.98
N SER A 30 -11.84 7.95 14.62
CA SER A 30 -10.78 8.61 15.39
C SER A 30 -9.71 9.33 14.55
N GLY A 31 -9.83 9.31 13.21
CA GLY A 31 -8.93 10.02 12.30
C GLY A 31 -7.71 9.23 11.82
N LYS A 32 -7.56 7.93 12.16
CA LYS A 32 -6.43 7.08 11.75
C LYS A 32 -6.22 7.08 10.22
N SER A 33 -7.25 6.68 9.50
CA SER A 33 -7.19 6.64 8.02
C SER A 33 -7.09 8.04 7.42
N THR A 34 -7.59 9.07 8.10
CA THR A 34 -7.47 10.45 7.63
C THR A 34 -6.02 10.94 7.65
N ILE A 35 -5.27 10.73 8.75
CA ILE A 35 -3.87 11.16 8.82
C ILE A 35 -3.01 10.39 7.82
N SER A 36 -3.25 9.09 7.68
CA SER A 36 -2.53 8.25 6.72
C SER A 36 -2.85 8.60 5.27
N SER A 37 -4.11 8.90 4.96
CA SER A 37 -4.54 9.38 3.64
C SER A 37 -3.89 10.71 3.26
N ILE A 38 -3.66 11.61 4.23
CA ILE A 38 -2.95 12.87 3.99
C ILE A 38 -1.48 12.58 3.69
N ALA A 39 -0.81 11.74 4.49
CA ALA A 39 0.59 11.38 4.28
C ALA A 39 0.82 10.70 2.92
N ALA A 40 -0.14 9.86 2.48
CA ALA A 40 -0.10 9.13 1.21
C ALA A 40 -0.65 9.92 0.00
N GLY A 41 -0.98 11.22 0.15
CA GLY A 41 -1.40 12.06 -0.96
C GLY A 41 -2.82 11.83 -1.48
N MET A 42 -3.66 11.07 -0.77
CA MET A 42 -5.08 10.92 -1.12
C MET A 42 -5.88 12.18 -0.79
N GLN A 43 -5.42 12.94 0.21
CA GLN A 43 -6.10 14.14 0.71
C GLN A 43 -5.08 15.19 1.10
N LYS A 44 -5.46 16.46 0.95
CA LYS A 44 -4.62 17.58 1.44
C LYS A 44 -4.93 17.88 2.91
N ALA A 45 -3.92 18.22 3.70
CA ALA A 45 -4.12 18.82 5.01
C ALA A 45 -4.90 20.13 4.89
N THR A 46 -5.72 20.48 5.90
CA THR A 46 -6.38 21.80 5.94
C THR A 46 -5.43 22.83 6.53
N VAL A 47 -4.68 22.44 7.57
CA VAL A 47 -3.67 23.26 8.26
C VAL A 47 -2.60 22.29 8.77
N GLY A 48 -1.39 22.79 8.98
CA GLY A 48 -0.25 22.02 9.45
C GLY A 48 0.74 21.72 8.34
N GLU A 49 1.86 21.15 8.73
CA GLU A 49 2.99 20.86 7.84
C GLU A 49 3.37 19.40 7.95
N MET A 50 3.87 18.84 6.86
CA MET A 50 4.46 17.52 6.86
C MET A 50 5.88 17.59 6.34
N PHE A 51 6.72 16.69 6.83
CA PHE A 51 8.10 16.55 6.39
C PHE A 51 8.39 15.08 6.06
N PHE A 52 9.07 14.85 4.97
CA PHE A 52 9.59 13.54 4.60
C PHE A 52 11.08 13.63 4.29
N LYS A 53 11.90 12.86 5.00
CA LYS A 53 13.38 12.93 4.91
C LYS A 53 13.91 14.36 5.09
N GLY A 54 13.33 15.11 6.03
CA GLY A 54 13.74 16.48 6.35
C GLY A 54 13.34 17.55 5.33
N LYS A 55 12.56 17.21 4.31
CA LYS A 55 12.04 18.15 3.31
C LYS A 55 10.54 18.31 3.50
N SER A 56 10.00 19.50 3.18
CA SER A 56 8.55 19.71 3.14
C SER A 56 7.89 18.68 2.24
N TRP A 57 6.77 18.11 2.71
CA TRP A 57 6.07 17.01 2.05
C TRP A 57 4.62 17.40 1.76
N GLU A 58 4.31 17.59 0.49
CA GLU A 58 2.97 17.94 0.00
C GLU A 58 2.64 17.11 -1.24
N PRO A 59 2.33 15.81 -1.08
CA PRO A 59 2.05 14.95 -2.22
C PRO A 59 0.78 15.38 -2.94
N THR A 60 0.82 15.35 -4.26
CA THR A 60 -0.30 15.73 -5.13
C THR A 60 -1.27 14.59 -5.40
N SER A 61 -0.83 13.35 -5.20
CA SER A 61 -1.61 12.13 -5.41
C SER A 61 -0.94 10.93 -4.74
N MET A 62 -1.67 9.80 -4.63
CA MET A 62 -1.07 8.52 -4.18
C MET A 62 0.06 8.04 -5.09
N ILE A 63 -0.04 8.29 -6.40
CA ILE A 63 1.00 7.90 -7.36
C ILE A 63 2.26 8.72 -7.10
N ASP A 64 2.10 10.03 -6.89
CA ASP A 64 3.19 10.93 -6.54
C ASP A 64 3.85 10.52 -5.21
N ALA A 65 3.06 10.25 -4.17
CA ALA A 65 3.57 9.77 -2.89
C ALA A 65 4.36 8.46 -3.04
N LEU A 66 3.84 7.50 -3.81
CA LEU A 66 4.49 6.22 -4.04
C LEU A 66 5.81 6.37 -4.81
N GLN A 67 5.87 7.25 -5.80
CA GLN A 67 7.10 7.56 -6.56
C GLN A 67 8.20 8.18 -5.67
N HIS A 68 7.80 8.91 -4.63
CA HIS A 68 8.73 9.50 -3.66
C HIS A 68 9.02 8.60 -2.46
N GLY A 69 8.38 7.44 -2.36
CA GLY A 69 8.69 6.42 -1.37
C GLY A 69 7.66 6.24 -0.26
N ILE A 70 6.46 6.81 -0.37
CA ILE A 70 5.36 6.54 0.57
C ILE A 70 4.26 5.77 -0.16
N GLY A 71 4.15 4.47 0.14
CA GLY A 71 3.13 3.59 -0.41
C GLY A 71 1.97 3.37 0.56
N MET A 72 0.76 3.21 0.04
CA MET A 72 -0.42 2.90 0.84
C MET A 72 -1.24 1.78 0.22
N VAL A 73 -1.64 0.83 1.06
CA VAL A 73 -2.64 -0.20 0.78
C VAL A 73 -3.91 0.20 1.51
N VAL A 74 -4.96 0.50 0.75
CA VAL A 74 -6.23 1.01 1.29
C VAL A 74 -7.15 -0.12 1.72
N GLN A 75 -8.11 0.17 2.59
CA GLN A 75 -9.12 -0.78 3.06
C GLN A 75 -9.98 -1.32 1.90
N GLU A 76 -10.46 -0.43 1.02
CA GLU A 76 -11.23 -0.81 -0.15
C GLU A 76 -10.34 -1.45 -1.23
N SER A 77 -10.95 -2.21 -2.14
CA SER A 77 -10.19 -2.86 -3.21
C SER A 77 -9.66 -1.85 -4.21
N GLY A 78 -8.34 -1.68 -4.25
CA GLY A 78 -7.62 -0.88 -5.24
C GLY A 78 -7.33 -1.61 -6.55
N THR A 79 -8.00 -2.75 -6.82
CA THR A 79 -7.77 -3.58 -8.00
C THR A 79 -8.88 -3.45 -9.04
N ILE A 80 -8.54 -3.55 -10.32
CA ILE A 80 -9.44 -3.51 -11.47
C ILE A 80 -9.79 -4.95 -11.86
N GLY A 81 -11.08 -5.33 -11.80
CA GLY A 81 -11.51 -6.71 -12.05
C GLY A 81 -11.35 -7.19 -13.49
N GLY A 82 -11.53 -6.31 -14.47
CA GLY A 82 -11.58 -6.65 -15.89
C GLY A 82 -10.22 -6.90 -16.58
N VAL A 83 -9.10 -6.89 -15.84
CA VAL A 83 -7.76 -7.03 -16.38
C VAL A 83 -6.98 -8.13 -15.63
N THR A 84 -5.76 -8.46 -16.09
CA THR A 84 -4.91 -9.47 -15.48
C THR A 84 -4.19 -8.93 -14.23
N VAL A 85 -3.60 -9.84 -13.43
CA VAL A 85 -2.70 -9.50 -12.30
C VAL A 85 -1.58 -8.58 -12.76
N ALA A 86 -0.93 -8.90 -13.88
CA ALA A 86 0.17 -8.10 -14.41
C ALA A 86 -0.28 -6.70 -14.85
N GLU A 87 -1.42 -6.59 -15.49
CA GLU A 87 -1.99 -5.29 -15.86
C GLU A 87 -2.38 -4.47 -14.63
N ASN A 88 -2.89 -5.09 -13.56
CA ASN A 88 -3.14 -4.39 -12.29
C ASN A 88 -1.88 -3.85 -11.63
N ILE A 89 -0.84 -4.69 -11.54
CA ILE A 89 0.42 -4.31 -10.89
C ILE A 89 1.11 -3.17 -11.64
N PHE A 90 1.13 -3.22 -12.98
CA PHE A 90 1.91 -2.31 -13.82
C PHE A 90 1.08 -1.24 -14.54
N LEU A 91 -0.19 -1.04 -14.19
CA LEU A 91 -1.10 -0.12 -14.89
C LEU A 91 -0.49 1.28 -15.08
N ALA A 92 0.14 1.82 -14.05
CA ALA A 92 0.77 3.14 -14.10
C ALA A 92 2.10 3.16 -14.87
N GLU A 93 2.61 2.00 -15.30
CA GLU A 93 3.96 1.84 -15.83
C GLU A 93 4.03 0.96 -17.07
N LEU A 94 2.95 0.83 -17.80
CA LEU A 94 2.91 0.04 -19.05
C LEU A 94 3.99 0.45 -20.04
N GLY A 95 4.45 1.71 -19.95
CA GLY A 95 5.52 2.23 -20.81
C GLY A 95 6.84 1.46 -20.73
N GLN A 96 7.20 0.88 -19.54
CA GLN A 96 8.43 0.11 -19.39
C GLN A 96 8.45 -1.22 -20.18
N PHE A 97 7.29 -1.70 -20.59
CA PHE A 97 7.13 -2.93 -21.38
C PHE A 97 6.94 -2.69 -22.86
N LYS A 98 6.98 -1.43 -23.33
CA LYS A 98 6.87 -1.11 -24.74
C LYS A 98 8.15 -1.47 -25.49
N ASN A 99 8.01 -2.16 -26.61
CA ASN A 99 9.10 -2.36 -27.56
C ASN A 99 9.29 -1.11 -28.44
N ARG A 100 10.25 -1.14 -29.37
CA ARG A 100 10.55 -0.03 -30.31
C ARG A 100 9.35 0.35 -31.19
N LEU A 101 8.40 -0.56 -31.38
CA LEU A 101 7.18 -0.35 -32.18
C LEU A 101 6.00 0.13 -31.30
N GLY A 102 6.22 0.40 -30.02
CA GLY A 102 5.18 0.84 -29.08
C GLY A 102 4.26 -0.29 -28.57
N LEU A 103 4.49 -1.55 -28.95
CA LEU A 103 3.70 -2.70 -28.52
C LEU A 103 4.17 -3.19 -27.15
N ILE A 104 3.21 -3.54 -26.28
CA ILE A 104 3.49 -4.04 -24.93
C ILE A 104 3.95 -5.50 -24.97
N ASN A 105 5.11 -5.79 -24.41
CA ASN A 105 5.60 -7.14 -24.19
C ASN A 105 4.88 -7.80 -23.01
N LYS A 106 3.71 -8.39 -23.28
CA LYS A 106 2.88 -9.06 -22.28
C LYS A 106 3.62 -10.22 -21.59
N ARG A 107 4.49 -10.95 -22.28
CA ARG A 107 5.26 -12.06 -21.70
C ARG A 107 6.20 -11.56 -20.60
N GLN A 108 6.94 -10.51 -20.87
CA GLN A 108 7.84 -9.89 -19.89
C GLN A 108 7.06 -9.31 -18.70
N MET A 109 5.94 -8.64 -18.97
CA MET A 109 5.08 -8.06 -17.93
C MET A 109 4.51 -9.14 -17.01
N ASN A 110 4.00 -10.25 -17.59
CA ASN A 110 3.47 -11.39 -16.82
C ASN A 110 4.57 -12.06 -15.98
N ALA A 111 5.77 -12.25 -16.52
CA ALA A 111 6.89 -12.81 -15.78
C ALA A 111 7.26 -11.97 -14.57
N LYS A 112 7.41 -10.65 -14.74
CA LYS A 112 7.69 -9.71 -13.64
C LYS A 112 6.59 -9.70 -12.58
N ALA A 113 5.32 -9.76 -12.98
CA ALA A 113 4.21 -9.83 -12.03
C ALA A 113 4.22 -11.13 -11.22
N THR A 114 4.53 -12.25 -11.88
CA THR A 114 4.66 -13.55 -11.21
C THR A 114 5.82 -13.53 -10.20
N GLU A 115 6.95 -12.93 -10.55
CA GLU A 115 8.08 -12.73 -9.63
C GLU A 115 7.70 -11.86 -8.44
N ALA A 116 6.92 -10.79 -8.66
CA ALA A 116 6.43 -9.93 -7.60
C ALA A 116 5.54 -10.69 -6.60
N MET A 117 4.63 -11.53 -7.10
CA MET A 117 3.79 -12.36 -6.23
C MET A 117 4.61 -13.37 -5.44
N LYS A 118 5.60 -14.02 -6.06
CA LYS A 118 6.54 -14.94 -5.37
C LYS A 118 7.36 -14.22 -4.31
N ALA A 119 7.81 -12.99 -4.57
CA ALA A 119 8.61 -12.20 -3.62
C ALA A 119 7.87 -11.90 -2.31
N ILE A 120 6.54 -11.86 -2.34
CA ILE A 120 5.69 -11.73 -1.15
C ILE A 120 5.20 -13.09 -0.61
N GLY A 121 5.68 -14.22 -1.14
CA GLY A 121 5.34 -15.57 -0.69
C GLY A 121 4.03 -16.14 -1.26
N VAL A 122 3.59 -15.64 -2.41
CA VAL A 122 2.36 -16.09 -3.10
C VAL A 122 2.73 -16.76 -4.43
N ASP A 123 3.07 -18.06 -4.37
CA ASP A 123 3.60 -18.80 -5.52
C ASP A 123 2.53 -19.29 -6.50
N TYR A 124 1.28 -19.37 -6.06
CA TYR A 124 0.16 -19.89 -6.83
C TYR A 124 -0.49 -18.84 -7.76
N VAL A 125 -0.09 -17.58 -7.69
CA VAL A 125 -0.60 -16.50 -8.54
C VAL A 125 0.39 -16.13 -9.62
N THR A 126 -0.05 -16.17 -10.87
CA THR A 126 0.76 -15.79 -12.04
C THR A 126 0.25 -14.49 -12.68
N GLY A 127 1.14 -13.76 -13.36
CA GLY A 127 0.81 -12.46 -13.93
C GLY A 127 -0.28 -12.47 -15.00
N ASN A 128 -0.51 -13.59 -15.67
CA ASN A 128 -1.55 -13.73 -16.69
C ASN A 128 -2.93 -14.12 -16.15
N MET A 129 -3.06 -14.41 -14.86
CA MET A 129 -4.35 -14.73 -14.25
C MET A 129 -5.29 -13.52 -14.31
N PRO A 130 -6.57 -13.71 -14.71
CA PRO A 130 -7.58 -12.66 -14.64
C PRO A 130 -7.87 -12.30 -13.17
N MET A 131 -7.95 -11.02 -12.83
CA MET A 131 -8.30 -10.61 -11.46
C MET A 131 -9.66 -11.14 -10.98
N VAL A 132 -10.61 -11.30 -11.89
CA VAL A 132 -11.96 -11.83 -11.56
C VAL A 132 -11.93 -13.29 -11.08
N SER A 133 -10.90 -14.06 -11.43
CA SER A 133 -10.74 -15.45 -10.98
C SER A 133 -10.15 -15.57 -9.57
N LEU A 134 -9.66 -14.47 -9.00
CA LEU A 134 -9.06 -14.45 -7.68
C LEU A 134 -10.10 -14.11 -6.62
N ASP A 135 -10.01 -14.74 -5.46
CA ASP A 135 -10.79 -14.37 -4.30
C ASP A 135 -10.38 -12.98 -3.74
N PHE A 136 -11.16 -12.46 -2.82
CA PHE A 136 -10.95 -11.14 -2.25
C PHE A 136 -9.60 -11.03 -1.54
N GLN A 137 -9.20 -12.05 -0.79
CA GLN A 137 -7.91 -12.12 -0.10
C GLN A 137 -6.74 -12.05 -1.09
N THR A 138 -6.77 -12.88 -2.13
CA THR A 138 -5.69 -12.92 -3.13
C THR A 138 -5.59 -11.60 -3.90
N ARG A 139 -6.71 -10.94 -4.20
CA ARG A 139 -6.70 -9.59 -4.79
C ARG A 139 -6.01 -8.58 -3.88
N LYS A 140 -6.23 -8.66 -2.57
CA LYS A 140 -5.55 -7.80 -1.59
C LYS A 140 -4.03 -8.07 -1.55
N LEU A 141 -3.61 -9.32 -1.69
CA LEU A 141 -2.18 -9.65 -1.82
C LEU A 141 -1.56 -9.11 -3.12
N VAL A 142 -2.31 -9.09 -4.24
CA VAL A 142 -1.86 -8.43 -5.49
C VAL A 142 -1.67 -6.92 -5.26
N GLU A 143 -2.57 -6.27 -4.53
CA GLU A 143 -2.44 -4.83 -4.19
C GLU A 143 -1.19 -4.57 -3.33
N ILE A 144 -0.95 -5.40 -2.34
CA ILE A 144 0.26 -5.33 -1.50
C ILE A 144 1.52 -5.51 -2.36
N ALA A 145 1.55 -6.52 -3.24
CA ALA A 145 2.67 -6.75 -4.16
C ALA A 145 2.94 -5.53 -5.06
N LYS A 146 1.88 -4.92 -5.62
CA LYS A 146 1.97 -3.70 -6.44
C LYS A 146 2.68 -2.57 -5.71
N VAL A 147 2.37 -2.33 -4.43
CA VAL A 147 2.98 -1.26 -3.65
C VAL A 147 4.42 -1.61 -3.28
N ILE A 148 4.67 -2.84 -2.82
CA ILE A 148 6.00 -3.29 -2.37
C ILE A 148 7.02 -3.31 -3.51
N MET A 149 6.62 -3.64 -4.72
CA MET A 149 7.49 -3.59 -5.88
C MET A 149 8.13 -2.22 -6.13
N LYS A 150 7.52 -1.16 -5.62
CA LYS A 150 8.07 0.20 -5.70
C LYS A 150 9.13 0.47 -4.64
N ASN A 151 9.42 -0.51 -3.80
CA ASN A 151 10.38 -0.41 -2.71
C ASN A 151 10.17 0.87 -1.84
N PRO A 152 8.96 1.08 -1.30
CA PRO A 152 8.67 2.30 -0.55
C PRO A 152 9.54 2.37 0.71
N GLU A 153 9.82 3.59 1.15
CA GLU A 153 10.49 3.85 2.43
C GLU A 153 9.50 3.76 3.60
N ILE A 154 8.24 4.15 3.33
CA ILE A 154 7.13 4.03 4.27
C ILE A 154 6.00 3.26 3.59
N LEU A 155 5.56 2.18 4.21
CA LEU A 155 4.37 1.44 3.79
C LEU A 155 3.23 1.68 4.78
N VAL A 156 2.13 2.23 4.31
CA VAL A 156 0.89 2.38 5.09
C VAL A 156 -0.06 1.23 4.73
N ILE A 157 -0.54 0.52 5.76
CA ILE A 157 -1.50 -0.58 5.61
C ILE A 157 -2.75 -0.22 6.40
N ASP A 158 -3.85 0.07 5.71
CA ASP A 158 -5.11 0.49 6.32
C ASP A 158 -6.12 -0.67 6.36
N GLU A 159 -6.42 -1.15 7.58
CA GLU A 159 -7.44 -2.17 7.91
C GLU A 159 -7.51 -3.41 6.99
N THR A 160 -6.39 -3.78 6.36
CA THR A 160 -6.36 -4.91 5.41
C THR A 160 -6.40 -6.28 6.08
N SER A 161 -6.09 -6.36 7.38
CA SER A 161 -6.02 -7.61 8.13
C SER A 161 -7.38 -8.31 8.25
N THR A 162 -8.48 -7.56 8.28
CA THR A 162 -9.84 -8.11 8.36
C THR A 162 -10.26 -8.85 7.10
N ALA A 163 -9.64 -8.52 5.98
CA ALA A 163 -9.88 -9.13 4.67
C ALA A 163 -9.10 -10.44 4.46
N LEU A 164 -8.16 -10.77 5.35
CA LEU A 164 -7.24 -11.89 5.19
C LEU A 164 -7.61 -13.06 6.11
N SER A 165 -7.44 -14.29 5.62
CA SER A 165 -7.46 -15.50 6.43
C SER A 165 -6.31 -15.48 7.45
N GLN A 166 -6.27 -16.45 8.34
CA GLN A 166 -5.18 -16.61 9.31
C GLN A 166 -3.83 -16.71 8.61
N ASP A 167 -3.72 -17.54 7.55
CA ASP A 167 -2.49 -17.70 6.79
C ASP A 167 -2.11 -16.40 6.04
N GLY A 168 -3.08 -15.71 5.48
CA GLY A 168 -2.87 -14.42 4.83
C GLY A 168 -2.36 -13.35 5.80
N ARG A 169 -2.88 -13.31 7.03
CA ARG A 169 -2.37 -12.44 8.10
C ARG A 169 -0.94 -12.78 8.49
N LEU A 170 -0.62 -14.07 8.66
CA LEU A 170 0.74 -14.52 8.96
C LEU A 170 1.73 -14.14 7.86
N LEU A 171 1.32 -14.27 6.59
CA LEU A 171 2.11 -13.84 5.45
C LEU A 171 2.36 -12.32 5.48
N MET A 172 1.32 -11.54 5.71
CA MET A 172 1.42 -10.07 5.84
C MET A 172 2.35 -9.67 7.00
N TYR A 173 2.29 -10.34 8.15
CA TYR A 173 3.18 -10.04 9.28
C TYR A 173 4.65 -10.38 8.98
N LYS A 174 4.91 -11.50 8.32
CA LYS A 174 6.27 -11.83 7.85
C LYS A 174 6.82 -10.75 6.92
N LEU A 175 5.96 -10.25 6.03
CA LEU A 175 6.30 -9.19 5.08
C LEU A 175 6.59 -7.85 5.78
N ILE A 176 5.75 -7.47 6.75
CA ILE A 176 5.94 -6.25 7.57
C ILE A 176 7.27 -6.33 8.35
N LYS A 177 7.56 -7.48 8.97
CA LYS A 177 8.84 -7.70 9.68
C LYS A 177 10.04 -7.60 8.74
N LYS A 178 9.96 -8.22 7.56
CA LYS A 178 11.01 -8.12 6.55
C LYS A 178 11.25 -6.66 6.13
N LEU A 179 10.20 -5.90 5.86
CA LEU A 179 10.34 -4.48 5.50
C LEU A 179 11.02 -3.67 6.62
N ARG A 180 10.62 -3.89 7.88
CA ARG A 180 11.27 -3.27 9.04
C ARG A 180 12.77 -3.64 9.10
N ASP A 181 13.09 -4.91 8.92
CA ASP A 181 14.48 -5.40 9.00
C ASP A 181 15.33 -4.86 7.83
N ASP A 182 14.70 -4.58 6.68
CA ASP A 182 15.28 -3.86 5.53
C ASP A 182 15.38 -2.33 5.78
N GLY A 183 15.08 -1.84 6.99
CA GLY A 183 15.15 -0.42 7.37
C GLY A 183 13.97 0.42 6.90
N LYS A 184 12.90 -0.19 6.40
CA LYS A 184 11.68 0.52 5.97
C LYS A 184 10.78 0.79 7.17
N ALA A 185 9.98 1.85 7.10
CA ALA A 185 8.96 2.11 8.09
C ALA A 185 7.61 1.54 7.66
N VAL A 186 6.83 1.04 8.61
CA VAL A 186 5.47 0.56 8.34
C VAL A 186 4.49 1.24 9.30
N ILE A 187 3.45 1.86 8.74
CA ILE A 187 2.30 2.36 9.51
C ILE A 187 1.17 1.36 9.33
N PHE A 188 0.76 0.74 10.42
CA PHE A 188 -0.29 -0.26 10.42
C PHE A 188 -1.53 0.26 11.15
N ILE A 189 -2.65 0.37 10.44
CA ILE A 189 -3.92 0.83 11.00
C ILE A 189 -4.81 -0.37 11.28
N SER A 190 -5.24 -0.53 12.52
CA SER A 190 -6.17 -1.58 12.91
C SER A 190 -7.06 -1.12 14.06
N HIS A 191 -8.25 -1.69 14.13
CA HIS A 191 -9.10 -1.65 15.32
C HIS A 191 -8.92 -2.90 16.21
N ASP A 192 -8.16 -3.90 15.73
CA ASP A 192 -7.91 -5.16 16.43
C ASP A 192 -6.62 -5.06 17.27
N LEU A 193 -6.78 -5.05 18.60
CA LEU A 193 -5.68 -5.00 19.56
C LEU A 193 -4.85 -6.28 19.59
N SER A 194 -5.34 -7.40 19.06
CA SER A 194 -4.60 -8.68 19.03
C SER A 194 -3.34 -8.61 18.16
N LEU A 195 -3.21 -7.56 17.35
CA LEU A 195 -2.11 -7.30 16.42
C LEU A 195 -0.92 -6.56 17.07
N ILE A 196 -1.00 -6.18 18.34
CA ILE A 196 0.06 -5.43 19.06
C ILE A 196 1.33 -6.28 19.28
N HIS A 197 1.27 -7.59 19.08
CA HIS A 197 2.38 -8.51 19.33
C HIS A 197 3.18 -8.90 18.06
N ILE A 198 3.23 -8.01 17.05
CA ILE A 198 4.02 -8.22 15.83
C ILE A 198 5.52 -7.99 16.07
#